data_2b86bf7c0ca19fb65abb3ce805f9bd75
#
_entry.id   2b86bf7c0ca19fb65abb3ce805f9bd75
#
_cell.length_a   1.000
_cell.length_b   1.000
_cell.length_c   1.000
_cell.angle_alpha   90.00
_cell.angle_beta   90.00
_cell.angle_gamma   90.00
#
_symmetry.space_group_name_H-M   'P 1'
#
loop_
_entity.id
_entity.type
_entity.pdbx_description
1 polymer ?
#
loop_
_entity_poly.entity_id
_entity_poly.type
_entity_poly.pdbx_seq_one_letter_code
_entity_poly.pdbx_strand_id
1 'polypeptide(L)'
;MDAADTGARVHLRTVRGWGRFKRAAVSAFAFVEASGPLYVGKLLRDGLGLSGASPRDPAPELDLPLEDRIAAAEKILRAMSLTGGMARLVLVCGHGAEVTNAPHASALQCGACGGFAGDVNARLLAALLNEPAVRAGLGERGIAIPADTHFVPGLHDTVSDAVRMFDEAVPVTHRAEMERLRAALATAGASARVERARTLPRGSDRTLARRGHDWSEVRPEWGLAGCEGFVAAPRTRTAGRDLGGRIFLHDYDWRQDEGARILELILSAPVVVASWIALQYHGSTVAPETFGSGNKLLHNVIGGIGVLEGNGGPLRVGLPWQSVHDGDAPRHVPSRLVVAIEAPEEMIYRVLERQPGVRALFDNGWLTLVTLEGAGGLGRRYENGGWIERHAGGVPLSAAA
;
A
#
# COMPACT_ATOMS: atom_id res chain seq x y z
N MET A 1 -32.60 -2.46 -8.83
CA MET A 1 -31.36 -2.82 -9.57
C MET A 1 -30.89 -1.57 -10.26
N ASP A 2 -29.82 -0.98 -9.78
CA ASP A 2 -29.33 0.34 -10.19
C ASP A 2 -28.62 0.25 -11.57
N ALA A 3 -28.59 1.36 -12.30
CA ALA A 3 -27.89 1.50 -13.58
C ALA A 3 -26.39 1.14 -13.46
N ALA A 4 -25.77 1.46 -12.30
CA ALA A 4 -24.39 1.11 -11.97
C ALA A 4 -24.17 -0.41 -11.85
N ASP A 5 -25.09 -1.13 -11.19
CA ASP A 5 -25.05 -2.60 -11.09
C ASP A 5 -25.21 -3.26 -12.47
N THR A 6 -26.10 -2.71 -13.31
CA THR A 6 -26.27 -3.16 -14.68
C THR A 6 -25.00 -2.94 -15.51
N GLY A 7 -24.36 -1.76 -15.39
CA GLY A 7 -23.09 -1.45 -16.06
C GLY A 7 -21.95 -2.40 -15.64
N ALA A 8 -21.79 -2.63 -14.33
CA ALA A 8 -20.81 -3.55 -13.80
C ALA A 8 -21.02 -4.99 -14.29
N ARG A 9 -22.27 -5.47 -14.33
CA ARG A 9 -22.61 -6.80 -14.86
C ARG A 9 -22.33 -6.94 -16.34
N VAL A 10 -22.65 -5.91 -17.13
CA VAL A 10 -22.35 -5.89 -18.57
C VAL A 10 -20.83 -5.96 -18.77
N HIS A 11 -20.06 -5.14 -18.05
CA HIS A 11 -18.61 -5.15 -18.10
C HIS A 11 -18.04 -6.53 -17.76
N LEU A 12 -18.43 -7.14 -16.65
CA LEU A 12 -18.00 -8.47 -16.25
C LEU A 12 -18.35 -9.54 -17.28
N ARG A 13 -19.55 -9.48 -17.90
CA ARG A 13 -19.96 -10.41 -18.97
C ARG A 13 -19.09 -10.23 -20.21
N THR A 14 -18.78 -9.00 -20.59
CA THR A 14 -17.90 -8.67 -21.73
C THR A 14 -16.49 -9.22 -21.48
N VAL A 15 -15.91 -8.99 -20.31
CA VAL A 15 -14.59 -9.51 -19.92
C VAL A 15 -14.58 -11.05 -19.95
N ARG A 16 -15.62 -11.69 -19.40
CA ARG A 16 -15.77 -13.16 -19.44
C ARG A 16 -15.97 -13.69 -20.87
N GLY A 17 -16.78 -13.02 -21.67
CA GLY A 17 -17.00 -13.35 -23.08
C GLY A 17 -15.69 -13.28 -23.88
N TRP A 18 -14.93 -12.21 -23.69
CA TRP A 18 -13.62 -12.03 -24.30
C TRP A 18 -12.61 -13.08 -23.85
N GLY A 19 -12.58 -13.42 -22.56
CA GLY A 19 -11.74 -14.47 -22.01
C GLY A 19 -12.10 -15.87 -22.55
N ARG A 20 -13.40 -16.13 -22.81
CA ARG A 20 -13.86 -17.37 -23.48
C ARG A 20 -13.41 -17.41 -24.94
N PHE A 21 -13.56 -16.30 -25.65
CA PHE A 21 -13.13 -16.18 -27.04
C PHE A 21 -11.61 -16.44 -27.17
N LYS A 22 -10.80 -15.85 -26.30
CA LYS A 22 -9.34 -16.11 -26.28
C LYS A 22 -9.01 -17.60 -26.08
N ARG A 23 -9.76 -18.30 -25.25
CA ARG A 23 -9.54 -19.73 -24.97
C ARG A 23 -10.14 -20.67 -26.01
N ALA A 24 -11.13 -20.21 -26.77
CA ALA A 24 -11.73 -20.97 -27.84
C ALA A 24 -10.95 -20.86 -29.16
N ALA A 25 -9.99 -19.94 -29.26
CA ALA A 25 -9.14 -19.86 -30.43
C ALA A 25 -8.35 -21.16 -30.59
N VAL A 26 -8.47 -21.79 -31.77
CA VAL A 26 -7.88 -23.10 -32.07
C VAL A 26 -6.35 -23.11 -32.02
N SER A 27 -5.73 -21.93 -32.13
CA SER A 27 -4.34 -21.68 -31.83
C SER A 27 -4.12 -20.28 -31.30
N ALA A 28 -3.11 -20.08 -30.44
CA ALA A 28 -2.69 -18.76 -30.00
C ALA A 28 -2.28 -17.87 -31.19
N PHE A 29 -1.76 -18.44 -32.26
CA PHE A 29 -1.41 -17.73 -33.50
C PHE A 29 -2.64 -17.15 -34.19
N ALA A 30 -3.70 -17.92 -34.40
CA ALA A 30 -4.92 -17.42 -35.03
C ALA A 30 -5.54 -16.25 -34.24
N PHE A 31 -5.47 -16.30 -32.91
CA PHE A 31 -5.89 -15.18 -32.06
C PHE A 31 -5.03 -13.93 -32.26
N VAL A 32 -3.69 -14.09 -32.26
CA VAL A 32 -2.72 -13.00 -32.47
C VAL A 32 -2.87 -12.39 -33.86
N GLU A 33 -3.00 -13.21 -34.88
CA GLU A 33 -3.22 -12.73 -36.25
C GLU A 33 -4.53 -11.93 -36.40
N ALA A 34 -5.62 -12.44 -35.82
CA ALA A 34 -6.93 -11.80 -35.93
C ALA A 34 -7.05 -10.53 -35.06
N SER A 35 -6.42 -10.51 -33.89
CA SER A 35 -6.56 -9.41 -32.91
C SER A 35 -5.32 -8.52 -32.80
N GLY A 36 -4.17 -8.94 -33.36
CA GLY A 36 -2.90 -8.20 -33.30
C GLY A 36 -3.00 -6.73 -33.73
N PRO A 37 -3.63 -6.41 -34.86
CA PRO A 37 -3.78 -5.02 -35.31
C PRO A 37 -4.52 -4.12 -34.31
N LEU A 38 -5.51 -4.67 -33.57
CA LEU A 38 -6.24 -3.95 -32.53
C LEU A 38 -5.35 -3.64 -31.32
N TYR A 39 -4.44 -4.58 -30.99
CA TYR A 39 -3.51 -4.39 -29.87
C TYR A 39 -2.36 -3.43 -30.21
N VAL A 40 -1.96 -3.30 -31.48
CA VAL A 40 -0.97 -2.30 -31.91
C VAL A 40 -1.49 -0.88 -31.62
N GLY A 41 -2.74 -0.60 -31.94
CA GLY A 41 -3.36 0.70 -31.62
C GLY A 41 -3.41 0.97 -30.11
N LYS A 42 -3.73 -0.07 -29.31
CA LYS A 42 -3.70 0.03 -27.84
C LYS A 42 -2.28 0.28 -27.33
N LEU A 43 -1.31 -0.47 -27.82
CA LEU A 43 0.10 -0.34 -27.44
C LEU A 43 0.64 1.06 -27.71
N LEU A 44 0.37 1.60 -28.90
CA LEU A 44 0.76 2.96 -29.27
C LEU A 44 0.08 4.01 -28.38
N ARG A 45 -1.23 3.85 -28.14
CA ARG A 45 -1.98 4.76 -27.29
C ARG A 45 -1.46 4.75 -25.85
N ASP A 46 -1.20 3.56 -25.28
CA ASP A 46 -0.68 3.40 -23.94
C ASP A 46 0.76 3.93 -23.84
N GLY A 47 1.64 3.59 -24.79
CA GLY A 47 3.02 4.06 -24.83
C GLY A 47 3.18 5.58 -25.05
N LEU A 48 2.22 6.22 -25.70
CA LEU A 48 2.17 7.68 -25.85
C LEU A 48 1.48 8.39 -24.69
N GLY A 49 0.99 7.66 -23.67
CA GLY A 49 0.28 8.24 -22.54
C GLY A 49 -1.11 8.79 -22.90
N LEU A 50 -1.69 8.34 -24.02
CA LEU A 50 -3.02 8.77 -24.50
C LEU A 50 -4.15 7.91 -23.93
N SER A 51 -3.86 6.94 -23.06
CA SER A 51 -4.86 6.17 -22.35
C SER A 51 -5.57 7.09 -21.37
N GLY A 52 -6.88 7.22 -21.53
CA GLY A 52 -7.70 7.99 -20.59
C GLY A 52 -7.68 7.35 -19.20
N ALA A 53 -7.98 8.16 -18.19
CA ALA A 53 -8.19 7.66 -16.85
C ALA A 53 -9.22 6.53 -16.85
N SER A 54 -9.00 5.50 -16.03
CA SER A 54 -9.96 4.42 -15.86
C SER A 54 -11.35 4.98 -15.51
N PRO A 55 -12.44 4.37 -16.00
CA PRO A 55 -13.79 4.78 -15.64
C PRO A 55 -13.90 4.87 -14.11
N ARG A 56 -14.56 5.90 -13.61
CA ARG A 56 -14.82 6.04 -12.18
C ARG A 56 -15.78 4.93 -11.75
N ASP A 57 -15.38 4.17 -10.75
CA ASP A 57 -16.30 3.25 -10.09
C ASP A 57 -17.40 4.05 -9.38
N PRO A 58 -18.63 3.52 -9.35
CA PRO A 58 -19.73 4.16 -8.64
C PRO A 58 -19.35 4.40 -7.16
N ALA A 59 -20.06 5.34 -6.52
CA ALA A 59 -19.85 5.56 -5.10
C ALA A 59 -20.17 4.28 -4.33
N PRO A 60 -19.27 3.80 -3.47
CA PRO A 60 -19.56 2.63 -2.65
C PRO A 60 -20.60 3.00 -1.59
N GLU A 61 -21.51 2.08 -1.33
CA GLU A 61 -22.54 2.22 -0.31
C GLU A 61 -22.33 1.17 0.79
N LEU A 62 -22.64 1.54 2.02
CA LEU A 62 -22.54 0.66 3.18
C LEU A 62 -23.93 0.43 3.75
N ASP A 63 -24.46 -0.76 3.54
CA ASP A 63 -25.76 -1.20 4.07
C ASP A 63 -25.57 -1.83 5.46
N LEU A 64 -25.43 -0.96 6.47
CA LEU A 64 -25.32 -1.34 7.89
C LEU A 64 -26.30 -0.51 8.73
N PRO A 65 -26.83 -1.07 9.85
CA PRO A 65 -27.57 -0.31 10.84
C PRO A 65 -26.79 0.91 11.34
N LEU A 66 -27.49 1.97 11.74
CA LEU A 66 -26.85 3.22 12.18
C LEU A 66 -25.85 2.97 13.34
N GLU A 67 -26.21 2.14 14.29
CA GLU A 67 -25.36 1.83 15.45
C GLU A 67 -24.04 1.18 15.03
N ASP A 68 -24.09 0.26 14.08
CA ASP A 68 -22.88 -0.40 13.54
C ASP A 68 -22.01 0.58 12.75
N ARG A 69 -22.63 1.53 12.02
CA ARG A 69 -21.92 2.62 11.32
C ARG A 69 -21.22 3.55 12.31
N ILE A 70 -21.87 3.92 13.41
CA ILE A 70 -21.27 4.74 14.48
C ILE A 70 -20.10 3.97 15.12
N ALA A 71 -20.29 2.69 15.45
CA ALA A 71 -19.26 1.87 16.07
C ALA A 71 -18.04 1.69 15.15
N ALA A 72 -18.25 1.47 13.84
CA ALA A 72 -17.19 1.39 12.86
C ALA A 72 -16.41 2.71 12.74
N ALA A 73 -17.12 3.84 12.63
CA ALA A 73 -16.50 5.17 12.56
C ALA A 73 -15.69 5.49 13.82
N GLU A 74 -16.24 5.23 15.02
CA GLU A 74 -15.53 5.39 16.29
C GLU A 74 -14.25 4.58 16.34
N LYS A 75 -14.34 3.28 16.03
CA LYS A 75 -13.18 2.37 16.03
C LYS A 75 -12.06 2.87 15.11
N ILE A 76 -12.41 3.32 13.91
CA ILE A 76 -11.45 3.83 12.93
C ILE A 76 -10.83 5.14 13.43
N LEU A 77 -11.62 6.10 13.88
CA LEU A 77 -11.12 7.39 14.37
C LEU A 77 -10.18 7.23 15.58
N ARG A 78 -10.52 6.35 16.52
CA ARG A 78 -9.65 6.03 17.65
C ARG A 78 -8.36 5.34 17.22
N ALA A 79 -8.43 4.39 16.28
CA ALA A 79 -7.24 3.74 15.73
C ALA A 79 -6.32 4.70 14.98
N MET A 80 -6.88 5.75 14.37
CA MET A 80 -6.13 6.83 13.72
C MET A 80 -5.68 7.94 14.68
N SER A 81 -6.04 7.87 15.97
CA SER A 81 -5.87 8.94 16.97
C SER A 81 -6.49 10.28 16.54
N LEU A 82 -7.51 10.24 15.69
CA LEU A 82 -8.22 11.41 15.17
C LEU A 82 -9.52 11.62 15.93
N THR A 83 -9.41 11.92 17.22
CA THR A 83 -10.58 12.07 18.13
C THR A 83 -10.96 13.53 18.42
N GLY A 84 -10.19 14.48 17.90
CA GLY A 84 -10.45 15.92 18.08
C GLY A 84 -9.52 16.78 17.25
N GLY A 85 -9.65 18.09 17.33
CA GLY A 85 -8.79 19.04 16.62
C GLY A 85 -8.94 19.01 15.08
N MET A 86 -10.08 18.59 14.58
CA MET A 86 -10.33 18.43 13.15
C MET A 86 -10.40 19.79 12.45
N ALA A 87 -9.70 19.89 11.31
CA ALA A 87 -9.78 21.07 10.44
C ALA A 87 -11.12 21.12 9.70
N ARG A 88 -11.44 22.29 9.11
CA ARG A 88 -12.63 22.45 8.27
C ARG A 88 -12.66 21.49 7.07
N LEU A 89 -11.50 21.13 6.53
CA LEU A 89 -11.35 20.15 5.46
C LEU A 89 -10.37 19.06 5.88
N VAL A 90 -10.79 17.81 5.86
CA VAL A 90 -9.97 16.63 6.21
C VAL A 90 -9.91 15.69 5.03
N LEU A 91 -8.72 15.44 4.50
CA LEU A 91 -8.51 14.46 3.45
C LEU A 91 -8.36 13.06 4.05
N VAL A 92 -9.25 12.16 3.67
CA VAL A 92 -9.13 10.70 3.92
C VAL A 92 -8.55 10.06 2.67
N CYS A 93 -7.29 9.66 2.72
CA CYS A 93 -6.57 9.21 1.54
C CYS A 93 -6.21 7.73 1.62
N GLY A 94 -6.71 6.93 0.67
CA GLY A 94 -6.21 5.59 0.40
C GLY A 94 -5.03 5.65 -0.57
N HIS A 95 -4.36 4.52 -0.80
CA HIS A 95 -3.32 4.43 -1.83
C HIS A 95 -3.61 3.30 -2.82
N GLY A 96 -3.02 3.43 -4.00
CA GLY A 96 -3.08 2.46 -5.09
C GLY A 96 -1.94 2.72 -6.07
N ALA A 97 -1.90 1.97 -7.15
CA ALA A 97 -0.90 2.15 -8.19
C ALA A 97 -1.49 1.89 -9.56
N GLU A 98 -1.31 2.81 -10.48
CA GLU A 98 -1.70 2.65 -11.89
C GLU A 98 -0.45 2.33 -12.72
N VAL A 99 -0.34 1.07 -13.15
CA VAL A 99 0.78 0.59 -13.98
C VAL A 99 0.27 -0.26 -15.12
N THR A 100 0.71 0.04 -16.33
CA THR A 100 0.49 -0.82 -17.49
C THR A 100 1.42 -2.03 -17.41
N ASN A 101 0.92 -3.21 -17.74
CA ASN A 101 1.71 -4.44 -17.75
C ASN A 101 2.34 -4.80 -16.38
N ALA A 102 1.53 -4.85 -15.33
CA ALA A 102 1.96 -5.34 -14.03
C ALA A 102 1.60 -6.83 -13.88
N PRO A 103 2.57 -7.75 -13.81
CA PRO A 103 2.31 -9.19 -13.67
C PRO A 103 1.48 -9.52 -12.44
N HIS A 104 1.79 -8.89 -11.32
CA HIS A 104 1.06 -8.96 -10.07
C HIS A 104 0.61 -7.58 -9.61
N ALA A 105 -0.41 -7.03 -10.28
CA ALA A 105 -0.94 -5.71 -9.97
C ALA A 105 -1.33 -5.57 -8.48
N SER A 106 -1.86 -6.62 -7.87
CA SER A 106 -2.21 -6.65 -6.44
C SER A 106 -1.03 -6.36 -5.51
N ALA A 107 0.20 -6.70 -5.90
CA ALA A 107 1.41 -6.41 -5.11
C ALA A 107 1.76 -4.91 -5.08
N LEU A 108 1.18 -4.11 -5.96
CA LEU A 108 1.35 -2.65 -6.03
C LEU A 108 0.25 -1.90 -5.30
N GLN A 109 -0.85 -2.59 -4.97
CA GLN A 109 -2.02 -2.03 -4.32
C GLN A 109 -1.89 -2.08 -2.78
N CYS A 110 -2.94 -1.65 -2.09
CA CYS A 110 -2.96 -1.65 -0.63
C CYS A 110 -3.00 -3.08 -0.07
N GLY A 111 -1.97 -3.48 0.69
CA GLY A 111 -1.91 -4.79 1.33
C GLY A 111 -3.04 -4.98 2.36
N ALA A 112 -3.37 -3.95 3.13
CA ALA A 112 -4.48 -3.96 4.07
C ALA A 112 -5.86 -4.08 3.39
N CYS A 113 -5.96 -3.68 2.11
CA CYS A 113 -7.17 -3.83 1.29
C CYS A 113 -7.17 -5.14 0.47
N GLY A 114 -6.34 -6.11 0.84
CA GLY A 114 -6.28 -7.40 0.15
C GLY A 114 -5.77 -7.34 -1.30
N GLY A 115 -4.92 -6.36 -1.59
CA GLY A 115 -4.36 -6.17 -2.93
C GLY A 115 -5.26 -5.36 -3.88
N PHE A 116 -6.21 -4.60 -3.33
CA PHE A 116 -7.02 -3.62 -4.05
C PHE A 116 -6.60 -2.19 -3.72
N ALA A 117 -6.97 -1.22 -4.53
CA ALA A 117 -6.76 0.19 -4.21
C ALA A 117 -7.59 0.61 -2.97
N GLY A 118 -7.04 1.54 -2.19
CA GLY A 118 -7.64 1.98 -0.94
C GLY A 118 -8.75 3.02 -1.07
N ASP A 119 -9.16 3.37 -2.30
CA ASP A 119 -10.17 4.41 -2.55
C ASP A 119 -11.57 4.04 -2.05
N VAL A 120 -11.97 2.78 -2.16
CA VAL A 120 -13.29 2.32 -1.68
C VAL A 120 -13.41 2.57 -0.17
N ASN A 121 -12.39 2.20 0.60
CA ASN A 121 -12.39 2.42 2.05
C ASN A 121 -12.34 3.91 2.41
N ALA A 122 -11.55 4.71 1.69
CA ALA A 122 -11.49 6.15 1.88
C ALA A 122 -12.85 6.82 1.59
N ARG A 123 -13.52 6.40 0.51
CA ARG A 123 -14.84 6.94 0.12
C ARG A 123 -15.93 6.55 1.12
N LEU A 124 -15.95 5.29 1.57
CA LEU A 124 -16.88 4.83 2.61
C LEU A 124 -16.68 5.58 3.92
N LEU A 125 -15.44 5.71 4.40
CA LEU A 125 -15.15 6.41 5.64
C LEU A 125 -15.53 7.88 5.55
N ALA A 126 -15.18 8.58 4.47
CA ALA A 126 -15.57 9.97 4.28
C ALA A 126 -17.09 10.15 4.24
N ALA A 127 -17.82 9.24 3.59
CA ALA A 127 -19.28 9.24 3.57
C ALA A 127 -19.85 9.09 4.97
N LEU A 128 -19.39 8.11 5.75
CA LEU A 128 -19.78 7.90 7.14
C LEU A 128 -19.55 9.14 8.01
N LEU A 129 -18.36 9.72 7.93
CA LEU A 129 -17.97 10.88 8.74
C LEU A 129 -18.67 12.17 8.31
N ASN A 130 -19.26 12.23 7.14
CA ASN A 130 -20.09 13.34 6.68
C ASN A 130 -21.59 13.15 6.99
N GLU A 131 -22.00 11.97 7.47
CA GLU A 131 -23.40 11.69 7.79
C GLU A 131 -23.80 12.33 9.13
N PRO A 132 -24.84 13.19 9.18
CA PRO A 132 -25.22 13.88 10.41
C PRO A 132 -25.57 12.94 11.57
N ALA A 133 -26.25 11.82 11.29
CA ALA A 133 -26.66 10.86 12.31
C ALA A 133 -25.44 10.13 12.92
N VAL A 134 -24.43 9.80 12.11
CA VAL A 134 -23.17 9.20 12.58
C VAL A 134 -22.39 10.20 13.43
N ARG A 135 -22.32 11.48 13.03
CA ARG A 135 -21.67 12.54 13.81
C ARG A 135 -22.33 12.75 15.17
N ALA A 136 -23.65 12.72 15.22
CA ALA A 136 -24.40 12.84 16.50
C ALA A 136 -24.02 11.70 17.44
N GLY A 137 -24.06 10.44 16.97
CA GLY A 137 -23.67 9.29 17.77
C GLY A 137 -22.20 9.27 18.18
N LEU A 138 -21.29 9.77 17.34
CA LEU A 138 -19.87 9.94 17.69
C LEU A 138 -19.71 10.99 18.81
N GLY A 139 -20.49 12.07 18.77
CA GLY A 139 -20.53 13.10 19.84
C GLY A 139 -20.92 12.52 21.18
N GLU A 140 -21.91 11.63 21.23
CA GLU A 140 -22.34 10.93 22.45
C GLU A 140 -21.24 10.00 23.00
N ARG A 141 -20.32 9.54 22.13
CA ARG A 141 -19.16 8.70 22.46
C ARG A 141 -17.86 9.50 22.70
N GLY A 142 -17.97 10.82 22.82
CA GLY A 142 -16.85 11.73 23.13
C GLY A 142 -15.98 12.11 21.93
N ILE A 143 -16.42 11.87 20.69
CA ILE A 143 -15.73 12.31 19.47
C ILE A 143 -16.57 13.39 18.79
N ALA A 144 -16.30 14.65 19.13
CA ALA A 144 -17.00 15.79 18.55
C ALA A 144 -16.37 16.22 17.22
N ILE A 145 -17.12 16.08 16.13
CA ILE A 145 -16.74 16.59 14.81
C ILE A 145 -17.37 17.98 14.64
N PRO A 146 -16.58 19.06 14.42
CA PRO A 146 -17.12 20.39 14.17
C PRO A 146 -18.13 20.41 13.02
N ALA A 147 -19.19 21.18 13.15
CA ALA A 147 -20.28 21.23 12.16
C ALA A 147 -19.80 21.65 10.75
N ASP A 148 -18.75 22.49 10.71
CA ASP A 148 -18.13 22.96 9.47
C ASP A 148 -16.97 22.10 8.98
N THR A 149 -16.69 20.97 9.60
CA THR A 149 -15.72 19.99 9.08
C THR A 149 -16.32 19.17 7.96
N HIS A 150 -15.61 19.05 6.83
CA HIS A 150 -15.97 18.15 5.72
C HIS A 150 -14.83 17.19 5.41
N PHE A 151 -15.17 15.90 5.29
CA PHE A 151 -14.21 14.85 4.93
C PHE A 151 -14.25 14.60 3.42
N VAL A 152 -13.08 14.69 2.77
CA VAL A 152 -12.92 14.47 1.34
C VAL A 152 -12.15 13.18 1.12
N PRO A 153 -12.69 12.21 0.36
CA PRO A 153 -11.95 11.01 0.03
C PRO A 153 -10.95 11.26 -1.09
N GLY A 154 -9.80 10.59 -1.02
CA GLY A 154 -8.77 10.63 -2.05
C GLY A 154 -8.10 9.29 -2.28
N LEU A 155 -7.42 9.18 -3.42
CA LEU A 155 -6.55 8.06 -3.77
C LEU A 155 -5.19 8.61 -4.19
N HIS A 156 -4.16 8.24 -3.46
CA HIS A 156 -2.77 8.50 -3.84
C HIS A 156 -2.29 7.40 -4.79
N ASP A 157 -1.97 7.78 -6.02
CA ASP A 157 -1.26 6.89 -6.93
C ASP A 157 0.24 6.89 -6.59
N THR A 158 0.74 5.79 -6.05
CA THR A 158 2.13 5.64 -5.60
C THR A 158 3.14 5.62 -6.75
N VAL A 159 2.69 5.57 -8.00
CA VAL A 159 3.52 5.59 -9.20
C VAL A 159 3.82 7.02 -9.65
N SER A 160 2.80 7.85 -9.69
CA SER A 160 2.89 9.24 -10.16
C SER A 160 2.94 10.28 -9.05
N ASP A 161 2.70 9.87 -7.78
CA ASP A 161 2.48 10.75 -6.63
C ASP A 161 1.37 11.78 -6.84
N ALA A 162 0.44 11.47 -7.72
CA ALA A 162 -0.79 12.24 -7.87
C ALA A 162 -1.83 11.77 -6.84
N VAL A 163 -2.56 12.72 -6.28
CA VAL A 163 -3.71 12.41 -5.43
C VAL A 163 -4.97 12.78 -6.17
N ARG A 164 -5.76 11.76 -6.53
CA ARG A 164 -7.10 11.94 -7.09
C ARG A 164 -8.08 12.14 -5.94
N MET A 165 -8.80 13.25 -5.93
CA MET A 165 -9.86 13.54 -4.96
C MET A 165 -11.23 13.23 -5.55
N PHE A 166 -12.12 12.68 -4.72
CA PHE A 166 -13.53 12.44 -5.03
C PHE A 166 -14.33 13.56 -4.37
N ASP A 167 -14.40 14.71 -5.01
CA ASP A 167 -14.85 15.98 -4.45
C ASP A 167 -16.24 16.41 -4.90
N GLU A 168 -17.01 15.50 -5.50
CA GLU A 168 -18.35 15.76 -6.03
C GLU A 168 -19.33 16.23 -4.95
N ALA A 169 -19.14 15.81 -3.70
CA ALA A 169 -20.01 16.15 -2.57
C ALA A 169 -19.48 17.31 -1.70
N VAL A 170 -18.37 17.94 -2.06
CA VAL A 170 -17.78 19.01 -1.24
C VAL A 170 -18.62 20.27 -1.32
N PRO A 171 -19.04 20.84 -0.17
CA PRO A 171 -19.84 22.07 -0.14
C PRO A 171 -19.09 23.25 -0.77
N VAL A 172 -19.82 24.15 -1.43
CA VAL A 172 -19.25 25.37 -2.04
C VAL A 172 -18.52 26.24 -1.03
N THR A 173 -18.92 26.21 0.23
CA THR A 173 -18.29 26.93 1.35
C THR A 173 -16.85 26.48 1.64
N HIS A 174 -16.41 25.33 1.11
CA HIS A 174 -15.07 24.76 1.29
C HIS A 174 -14.19 24.91 0.03
N ARG A 175 -14.63 25.67 -0.97
CA ARG A 175 -13.90 25.81 -2.26
C ARG A 175 -12.47 26.33 -2.05
N ALA A 176 -12.28 27.33 -1.20
CA ALA A 176 -10.96 27.91 -0.94
C ALA A 176 -10.01 26.92 -0.28
N GLU A 177 -10.50 26.09 0.64
CA GLU A 177 -9.75 25.01 1.28
C GLU A 177 -9.38 23.94 0.25
N MET A 178 -10.31 23.57 -0.64
CA MET A 178 -10.07 22.61 -1.71
C MET A 178 -8.99 23.08 -2.69
N GLU A 179 -9.00 24.35 -3.08
CA GLU A 179 -7.97 24.93 -3.94
C GLU A 179 -6.60 24.90 -3.29
N ARG A 180 -6.51 25.28 -2.01
CA ARG A 180 -5.26 25.17 -1.23
C ARG A 180 -4.79 23.73 -1.11
N LEU A 181 -5.69 22.78 -0.84
CA LEU A 181 -5.36 21.37 -0.75
C LEU A 181 -4.81 20.83 -2.07
N ARG A 182 -5.46 21.15 -3.20
CA ARG A 182 -4.98 20.76 -4.54
C ARG A 182 -3.58 21.30 -4.82
N ALA A 183 -3.33 22.56 -4.53
CA ALA A 183 -2.04 23.18 -4.72
C ALA A 183 -0.94 22.54 -3.84
N ALA A 184 -1.25 22.26 -2.57
CA ALA A 184 -0.34 21.61 -1.65
C ALA A 184 0.00 20.17 -2.10
N LEU A 185 -1.00 19.39 -2.52
CA LEU A 185 -0.81 18.03 -3.02
C LEU A 185 -0.02 18.00 -4.33
N ALA A 186 -0.25 18.94 -5.23
CA ALA A 186 0.53 19.07 -6.47
C ALA A 186 2.01 19.37 -6.18
N THR A 187 2.28 20.28 -5.23
CA THR A 187 3.65 20.61 -4.79
C THR A 187 4.33 19.42 -4.11
N ALA A 188 3.62 18.75 -3.20
CA ALA A 188 4.14 17.57 -2.50
C ALA A 188 4.46 16.44 -3.48
N GLY A 189 3.55 16.15 -4.42
CA GLY A 189 3.77 15.13 -5.45
C GLY A 189 4.96 15.46 -6.36
N ALA A 190 5.13 16.72 -6.75
CA ALA A 190 6.30 17.15 -7.52
C ALA A 190 7.61 16.92 -6.75
N SER A 191 7.64 17.27 -5.47
CA SER A 191 8.82 17.07 -4.60
C SER A 191 9.14 15.58 -4.44
N ALA A 192 8.12 14.74 -4.21
CA ALA A 192 8.29 13.29 -4.08
C ALA A 192 8.83 12.68 -5.38
N ARG A 193 8.34 13.10 -6.55
CA ARG A 193 8.86 12.62 -7.85
C ARG A 193 10.32 13.01 -8.07
N VAL A 194 10.73 14.24 -7.72
CA VAL A 194 12.13 14.67 -7.84
C VAL A 194 13.04 13.82 -6.96
N GLU A 195 12.63 13.51 -5.74
CA GLU A 195 13.37 12.63 -4.82
C GLU A 195 13.48 11.21 -5.39
N ARG A 196 12.37 10.62 -5.79
CA ARG A 196 12.32 9.27 -6.36
C ARG A 196 13.09 9.15 -7.67
N ALA A 197 13.06 10.16 -8.52
CA ALA A 197 13.78 10.16 -9.79
C ALA A 197 15.29 9.91 -9.63
N ARG A 198 15.87 10.34 -8.50
CA ARG A 198 17.30 10.13 -8.20
C ARG A 198 17.66 8.67 -7.98
N THR A 199 16.71 7.83 -7.57
CA THR A 199 16.92 6.41 -7.32
C THR A 199 16.73 5.53 -8.56
N LEU A 200 16.16 6.08 -9.64
CA LEU A 200 15.81 5.34 -10.84
C LEU A 200 16.84 5.56 -11.96
N PRO A 201 17.24 4.51 -12.69
CA PRO A 201 18.10 4.67 -13.86
C PRO A 201 17.50 5.66 -14.85
N ARG A 202 18.25 6.69 -15.23
CA ARG A 202 17.80 7.75 -16.16
C ARG A 202 16.47 8.41 -15.73
N GLY A 203 16.19 8.42 -14.42
CA GLY A 203 14.96 8.99 -13.87
C GLY A 203 14.97 10.51 -13.94
N SER A 204 13.79 11.09 -14.22
CA SER A 204 13.51 12.52 -14.07
C SER A 204 12.05 12.70 -13.68
N ASP A 205 11.70 13.82 -13.06
CA ASP A 205 10.32 14.15 -12.70
C ASP A 205 9.37 13.99 -13.91
N ARG A 206 9.79 14.45 -15.09
CA ARG A 206 9.00 14.38 -16.32
C ARG A 206 8.80 12.96 -16.84
N THR A 207 9.71 12.04 -16.54
CA THR A 207 9.64 10.67 -17.06
C THR A 207 8.86 9.73 -16.17
N LEU A 208 8.73 10.02 -14.87
CA LEU A 208 8.11 9.10 -13.91
C LEU A 208 6.66 8.75 -14.27
N ALA A 209 5.82 9.75 -14.52
CA ALA A 209 4.43 9.51 -14.90
C ALA A 209 4.32 8.68 -16.19
N ARG A 210 5.18 8.94 -17.19
CA ARG A 210 5.19 8.19 -18.44
C ARG A 210 5.64 6.75 -18.26
N ARG A 211 6.60 6.48 -17.36
CA ARG A 211 7.11 5.14 -17.08
C ARG A 211 6.02 4.17 -16.60
N GLY A 212 5.03 4.66 -15.85
CA GLY A 212 3.87 3.87 -15.43
C GLY A 212 3.06 3.31 -16.61
N HIS A 213 3.10 3.98 -17.77
CA HIS A 213 2.39 3.59 -18.99
C HIS A 213 3.29 2.85 -19.99
N ASP A 214 4.58 2.76 -19.76
CA ASP A 214 5.52 2.08 -20.65
C ASP A 214 5.50 0.56 -20.39
N TRP A 215 5.28 -0.20 -21.46
CA TRP A 215 5.27 -1.67 -21.40
C TRP A 215 6.60 -2.28 -21.01
N SER A 216 7.71 -1.61 -21.32
CA SER A 216 9.06 -2.06 -20.99
C SER A 216 9.46 -1.75 -19.56
N GLU A 217 8.89 -0.71 -18.99
CA GLU A 217 9.05 -0.33 -17.58
C GLU A 217 7.98 -1.03 -16.76
N VAL A 218 8.35 -1.80 -15.76
CA VAL A 218 7.35 -2.43 -14.90
C VAL A 218 6.80 -1.44 -13.91
N ARG A 219 7.73 -0.68 -13.33
CA ARG A 219 7.46 0.30 -12.30
C ARG A 219 8.31 1.53 -12.58
N PRO A 220 7.75 2.71 -12.48
CA PRO A 220 8.53 3.95 -12.54
C PRO A 220 9.33 4.16 -11.25
N GLU A 221 9.11 3.33 -10.24
CA GLU A 221 9.74 3.32 -8.93
C GLU A 221 10.09 1.88 -8.52
N TRP A 222 11.00 1.76 -7.56
CA TRP A 222 11.31 0.47 -6.93
C TRP A 222 10.21 0.03 -5.95
N GLY A 223 9.23 0.87 -5.72
CA GLY A 223 8.19 0.66 -4.72
C GLY A 223 8.79 0.56 -3.33
N LEU A 224 8.63 -0.59 -2.69
CA LEU A 224 9.17 -0.87 -1.37
C LEU A 224 10.47 -1.70 -1.40
N ALA A 225 11.14 -1.76 -2.55
CA ALA A 225 12.48 -2.33 -2.64
C ALA A 225 13.42 -1.59 -1.68
N GLY A 226 14.20 -2.35 -0.92
CA GLY A 226 15.08 -1.80 0.12
C GLY A 226 14.39 -1.51 1.45
N CYS A 227 13.07 -1.70 1.57
CA CYS A 227 12.39 -1.57 2.87
C CYS A 227 12.84 -2.69 3.82
N GLU A 228 13.40 -2.31 4.96
CA GLU A 228 14.05 -3.23 5.89
C GLU A 228 13.65 -3.04 7.35
N GLY A 229 12.87 -1.99 7.65
CA GLY A 229 12.50 -1.69 9.02
C GLY A 229 11.06 -1.22 9.20
N PHE A 230 10.56 -1.42 10.42
CA PHE A 230 9.29 -0.89 10.92
C PHE A 230 9.54 -0.27 12.29
N VAL A 231 9.16 0.98 12.49
CA VAL A 231 9.31 1.69 13.75
C VAL A 231 7.95 2.02 14.33
N ALA A 232 7.66 1.54 15.54
CA ALA A 232 6.54 1.97 16.36
C ALA A 232 7.06 2.81 17.53
N ALA A 233 6.98 4.13 17.40
CA ALA A 233 7.48 5.09 18.38
C ALA A 233 6.88 6.47 18.12
N PRO A 234 6.96 7.42 19.07
CA PRO A 234 6.59 8.81 18.81
C PRO A 234 7.32 9.38 17.60
N ARG A 235 6.63 10.10 16.72
CA ARG A 235 7.20 10.69 15.49
C ARG A 235 8.43 11.58 15.75
N THR A 236 8.55 12.14 16.92
CA THR A 236 9.72 12.91 17.35
C THR A 236 11.03 12.09 17.31
N ARG A 237 10.95 10.76 17.40
CA ARG A 237 12.12 9.87 17.32
C ARG A 237 12.78 9.87 15.95
N THR A 238 12.01 10.05 14.91
CA THR A 238 12.47 10.01 13.52
C THR A 238 12.41 11.36 12.83
N ALA A 239 11.84 12.38 13.48
CA ALA A 239 11.77 13.74 12.96
C ALA A 239 13.16 14.29 12.64
N GLY A 240 13.30 14.85 11.44
CA GLY A 240 14.58 15.44 10.98
C GLY A 240 15.63 14.42 10.56
N ARG A 241 15.30 13.12 10.50
CA ARG A 241 16.19 12.06 10.00
C ARG A 241 15.77 11.62 8.60
N ASP A 242 16.71 11.54 7.69
CA ASP A 242 16.51 10.86 6.41
C ASP A 242 16.71 9.37 6.61
N LEU A 243 15.63 8.62 6.44
CA LEU A 243 15.61 7.14 6.56
C LEU A 243 15.64 6.46 5.19
N GLY A 244 15.89 7.24 4.11
CA GLY A 244 16.05 6.74 2.75
C GLY A 244 14.81 6.04 2.17
N GLY A 245 13.61 6.26 2.73
CA GLY A 245 12.39 5.55 2.32
C GLY A 245 12.39 4.05 2.68
N ARG A 246 13.28 3.59 3.56
CA ARG A 246 13.51 2.17 3.86
C ARG A 246 12.77 1.67 5.10
N ILE A 247 12.04 2.54 5.80
CA ILE A 247 11.44 2.26 7.10
C ILE A 247 9.95 2.62 7.08
N PHE A 248 9.10 1.68 7.47
CA PHE A 248 7.71 1.96 7.81
C PHE A 248 7.65 2.69 9.15
N LEU A 249 6.91 3.78 9.23
CA LEU A 249 6.78 4.59 10.44
C LEU A 249 5.34 4.54 10.95
N HIS A 250 5.17 4.11 12.19
CA HIS A 250 3.90 4.16 12.90
C HIS A 250 4.04 5.03 14.15
N ASP A 251 3.19 6.06 14.27
CA ASP A 251 3.16 6.89 15.48
C ASP A 251 2.59 6.10 16.64
N TYR A 252 3.34 6.02 17.75
CA TYR A 252 2.95 5.26 18.92
C TYR A 252 3.59 5.83 20.19
N ASP A 253 2.79 6.07 21.22
CA ASP A 253 3.27 6.41 22.56
C ASP A 253 2.72 5.40 23.56
N TRP A 254 3.57 4.49 24.04
CA TRP A 254 3.21 3.44 24.97
C TRP A 254 2.64 3.96 26.31
N ARG A 255 2.98 5.21 26.69
CA ARG A 255 2.48 5.84 27.92
C ARG A 255 0.99 6.15 27.87
N GLN A 256 0.45 6.24 26.66
CA GLN A 256 -0.98 6.49 26.39
C GLN A 256 -1.75 5.19 26.05
N ASP A 257 -1.06 4.04 26.03
CA ASP A 257 -1.64 2.75 25.65
C ASP A 257 -1.93 1.87 26.86
N GLU A 258 -3.03 2.13 27.55
CA GLU A 258 -3.44 1.30 28.69
C GLU A 258 -3.75 -0.14 28.25
N GLY A 259 -3.08 -1.09 28.86
CA GLY A 259 -3.25 -2.52 28.60
C GLY A 259 -2.65 -3.01 27.27
N ALA A 260 -1.84 -2.19 26.58
CA ALA A 260 -1.16 -2.52 25.32
C ALA A 260 -2.12 -2.85 24.16
N ARG A 261 -3.30 -2.23 24.12
CA ARG A 261 -4.31 -2.49 23.08
C ARG A 261 -3.92 -1.90 21.73
N ILE A 262 -3.31 -0.72 21.72
CA ILE A 262 -2.82 -0.07 20.51
C ILE A 262 -1.63 -0.84 19.98
N LEU A 263 -0.69 -1.23 20.84
CA LEU A 263 0.46 -2.06 20.46
C LEU A 263 0.02 -3.41 19.87
N GLU A 264 -0.99 -4.02 20.47
CA GLU A 264 -1.55 -5.29 19.96
C GLU A 264 -2.13 -5.11 18.55
N LEU A 265 -2.85 -4.01 18.29
CA LEU A 265 -3.35 -3.68 16.96
C LEU A 265 -2.20 -3.44 15.97
N ILE A 266 -1.16 -2.69 16.37
CA ILE A 266 0.02 -2.43 15.54
C ILE A 266 0.71 -3.73 15.14
N LEU A 267 0.94 -4.62 16.10
CA LEU A 267 1.63 -5.89 15.87
C LEU A 267 0.79 -6.86 15.03
N SER A 268 -0.53 -6.91 15.23
CA SER A 268 -1.42 -7.86 14.55
C SER A 268 -1.91 -7.39 13.18
N ALA A 269 -1.76 -6.12 12.82
CA ALA A 269 -2.18 -5.57 11.53
C ALA A 269 -1.04 -4.87 10.77
N PRO A 270 -0.59 -3.64 11.08
CA PRO A 270 0.47 -2.98 10.33
C PRO A 270 1.77 -3.78 10.20
N VAL A 271 2.24 -4.40 11.29
CA VAL A 271 3.47 -5.22 11.26
C VAL A 271 3.28 -6.47 10.39
N VAL A 272 2.13 -7.13 10.47
CA VAL A 272 1.82 -8.29 9.62
C VAL A 272 1.80 -7.90 8.13
N VAL A 273 1.17 -6.78 7.78
CA VAL A 273 1.16 -6.28 6.39
C VAL A 273 2.58 -5.93 5.93
N ALA A 274 3.36 -5.24 6.76
CA ALA A 274 4.76 -4.92 6.46
C ALA A 274 5.61 -6.19 6.28
N SER A 275 5.34 -7.24 7.07
CA SER A 275 6.02 -8.53 6.94
C SER A 275 5.74 -9.21 5.60
N TRP A 276 4.50 -9.21 5.14
CA TRP A 276 4.14 -9.77 3.82
C TRP A 276 4.88 -9.04 2.70
N ILE A 277 4.92 -7.72 2.75
CA ILE A 277 5.63 -6.91 1.75
C ILE A 277 7.12 -7.24 1.78
N ALA A 278 7.75 -7.18 2.95
CA ALA A 278 9.19 -7.45 3.10
C ALA A 278 9.56 -8.87 2.65
N LEU A 279 8.76 -9.87 3.01
CA LEU A 279 8.99 -11.26 2.61
C LEU A 279 8.77 -11.50 1.12
N GLN A 280 7.85 -10.76 0.48
CA GLN A 280 7.66 -10.84 -0.97
C GLN A 280 8.90 -10.31 -1.71
N TYR A 281 9.45 -9.15 -1.31
CA TYR A 281 10.69 -8.61 -1.87
C TYR A 281 11.87 -9.52 -1.58
N HIS A 282 11.99 -10.02 -0.35
CA HIS A 282 13.04 -10.94 0.05
C HIS A 282 13.01 -12.23 -0.79
N GLY A 283 11.89 -12.91 -0.85
CA GLY A 283 11.74 -14.15 -1.63
C GLY A 283 12.01 -13.96 -3.12
N SER A 284 11.48 -12.87 -3.70
CA SER A 284 11.70 -12.54 -5.11
C SER A 284 13.16 -12.22 -5.43
N THR A 285 13.97 -11.85 -4.44
CA THR A 285 15.40 -11.56 -4.59
C THR A 285 16.26 -12.81 -4.37
N VAL A 286 16.03 -13.57 -3.29
CA VAL A 286 16.91 -14.69 -2.90
C VAL A 286 16.59 -15.98 -3.64
N ALA A 287 15.35 -16.16 -4.08
CA ALA A 287 14.91 -17.36 -4.79
C ALA A 287 13.95 -16.97 -5.94
N PRO A 288 14.43 -16.21 -6.94
CA PRO A 288 13.58 -15.67 -8.01
C PRO A 288 12.90 -16.76 -8.83
N GLU A 289 13.47 -17.96 -8.92
CA GLU A 289 12.89 -19.09 -9.64
C GLU A 289 11.63 -19.64 -8.95
N THR A 290 11.53 -19.50 -7.63
CA THR A 290 10.40 -20.00 -6.83
C THR A 290 9.43 -18.88 -6.45
N PHE A 291 9.97 -17.76 -6.02
CA PHE A 291 9.19 -16.64 -5.44
C PHE A 291 9.21 -15.36 -6.29
N GLY A 292 9.88 -15.36 -7.44
CA GLY A 292 9.82 -14.29 -8.41
C GLY A 292 8.89 -14.62 -9.58
N SER A 293 8.47 -13.64 -10.35
CA SER A 293 7.64 -13.82 -11.55
C SER A 293 8.44 -13.73 -12.87
N GLY A 294 9.76 -13.70 -12.80
CA GLY A 294 10.62 -13.64 -13.98
C GLY A 294 10.62 -12.27 -14.66
N ASN A 295 10.96 -12.27 -15.95
CA ASN A 295 11.00 -11.05 -16.74
C ASN A 295 9.60 -10.64 -17.19
N LYS A 296 9.15 -9.44 -16.82
CA LYS A 296 7.81 -8.95 -17.16
C LYS A 296 7.53 -8.88 -18.67
N LEU A 297 8.55 -8.73 -19.50
CA LEU A 297 8.37 -8.68 -20.95
C LEU A 297 8.03 -10.06 -21.55
N LEU A 298 8.31 -11.12 -20.81
CA LEU A 298 8.10 -12.51 -21.22
C LEU A 298 6.96 -13.19 -20.46
N HIS A 299 6.31 -12.51 -19.53
CA HIS A 299 5.29 -13.14 -18.70
C HIS A 299 3.94 -13.27 -19.42
N ASN A 300 3.21 -14.33 -19.04
CA ASN A 300 1.82 -14.53 -19.39
C ASN A 300 1.01 -14.67 -18.09
N VAL A 301 -0.05 -13.89 -17.92
CA VAL A 301 -0.95 -14.00 -16.76
C VAL A 301 -1.92 -15.15 -16.97
N ILE A 302 -1.90 -16.09 -16.04
CA ILE A 302 -2.72 -17.32 -16.11
C ILE A 302 -3.88 -17.21 -15.11
N GLY A 303 -5.07 -17.00 -15.64
CA GLY A 303 -6.33 -17.11 -14.89
C GLY A 303 -6.50 -16.16 -13.71
N GLY A 304 -5.67 -15.13 -13.57
CA GLY A 304 -5.64 -14.26 -12.39
C GLY A 304 -5.06 -14.93 -11.13
N ILE A 305 -4.44 -16.10 -11.27
CA ILE A 305 -3.87 -16.89 -10.17
C ILE A 305 -2.36 -16.67 -10.04
N GLY A 306 -1.69 -16.49 -11.16
CA GLY A 306 -0.24 -16.30 -11.21
C GLY A 306 0.25 -15.99 -12.61
N VAL A 307 1.55 -15.98 -12.80
CA VAL A 307 2.20 -15.72 -14.08
C VAL A 307 3.08 -16.88 -14.51
N LEU A 308 3.19 -17.04 -15.82
CA LEU A 308 4.08 -17.96 -16.49
C LEU A 308 5.08 -17.15 -17.28
N GLU A 309 6.37 -17.41 -17.13
CA GLU A 309 7.40 -16.78 -17.94
C GLU A 309 7.58 -17.56 -19.24
N GLY A 310 7.39 -16.89 -20.38
CA GLY A 310 7.42 -17.54 -21.69
C GLY A 310 6.24 -18.48 -21.93
N ASN A 311 6.47 -19.59 -22.59
CA ASN A 311 5.45 -20.56 -23.03
C ASN A 311 5.38 -21.82 -22.15
N GLY A 312 6.13 -21.90 -21.08
CA GLY A 312 6.17 -23.08 -20.22
C GLY A 312 6.88 -22.80 -18.90
N GLY A 313 6.82 -23.77 -18.00
CA GLY A 313 7.43 -23.67 -16.68
C GLY A 313 6.42 -23.60 -15.54
N PRO A 314 6.89 -23.43 -14.30
CA PRO A 314 6.01 -23.35 -13.14
C PRO A 314 5.22 -22.05 -13.11
N LEU A 315 4.04 -22.10 -12.55
CA LEU A 315 3.26 -20.91 -12.20
C LEU A 315 3.95 -20.15 -11.07
N ARG A 316 4.15 -18.84 -11.24
CA ARG A 316 4.89 -17.98 -10.32
C ARG A 316 3.99 -16.92 -9.71
N VAL A 317 4.32 -16.49 -8.49
CA VAL A 317 3.48 -15.57 -7.69
C VAL A 317 4.27 -14.43 -7.05
N GLY A 318 5.51 -14.19 -7.43
CA GLY A 318 6.35 -13.16 -6.85
C GLY A 318 6.46 -11.90 -7.70
N LEU A 319 7.36 -11.02 -7.31
CA LEU A 319 7.64 -9.80 -8.04
C LEU A 319 8.45 -10.10 -9.32
N PRO A 320 8.27 -9.34 -10.40
CA PRO A 320 9.12 -9.46 -11.57
C PRO A 320 10.54 -8.96 -11.25
N TRP A 321 11.51 -9.47 -11.99
CA TRP A 321 12.91 -9.11 -11.84
C TRP A 321 13.16 -7.60 -11.87
N GLN A 322 12.45 -6.87 -12.72
CA GLN A 322 12.52 -5.42 -12.81
C GLN A 322 12.04 -4.67 -11.56
N SER A 323 11.37 -5.33 -10.63
CA SER A 323 10.96 -4.73 -9.34
C SER A 323 12.03 -4.85 -8.25
N VAL A 324 13.06 -5.67 -8.45
CA VAL A 324 14.11 -5.94 -7.45
C VAL A 324 15.52 -5.71 -8.00
N HIS A 325 15.67 -5.39 -9.29
CA HIS A 325 16.95 -5.25 -9.99
C HIS A 325 16.89 -4.11 -11.00
N ASP A 326 17.98 -3.36 -11.18
CA ASP A 326 18.04 -2.20 -12.09
C ASP A 326 18.67 -2.50 -13.47
N GLY A 327 19.11 -3.72 -13.67
CA GLY A 327 19.86 -4.16 -14.84
C GLY A 327 21.30 -4.53 -14.50
N ASP A 328 21.91 -3.77 -13.60
CA ASP A 328 23.31 -3.95 -13.20
C ASP A 328 23.45 -4.56 -11.79
N ALA A 329 22.56 -4.18 -10.87
CA ALA A 329 22.64 -4.59 -9.48
C ALA A 329 21.25 -4.82 -8.84
N PRO A 330 21.16 -5.67 -7.80
CA PRO A 330 19.97 -5.78 -6.97
C PRO A 330 19.62 -4.45 -6.29
N ARG A 331 18.34 -4.11 -6.26
CA ARG A 331 17.80 -2.92 -5.58
C ARG A 331 17.17 -3.23 -4.23
N HIS A 332 16.97 -4.49 -3.94
CA HIS A 332 16.53 -4.94 -2.62
C HIS A 332 17.65 -5.75 -1.96
N VAL A 333 18.08 -5.28 -0.80
CA VAL A 333 18.95 -6.08 0.07
C VAL A 333 18.06 -7.11 0.76
N PRO A 334 18.31 -8.42 0.61
CA PRO A 334 17.43 -9.45 1.12
C PRO A 334 17.60 -9.66 2.64
N SER A 335 17.40 -8.60 3.41
CA SER A 335 17.37 -8.64 4.88
C SER A 335 15.98 -9.01 5.40
N ARG A 336 15.92 -9.48 6.64
CA ARG A 336 14.65 -9.64 7.36
C ARG A 336 14.20 -8.30 7.91
N LEU A 337 12.89 -8.03 7.88
CA LEU A 337 12.33 -6.80 8.43
C LEU A 337 12.65 -6.68 9.93
N VAL A 338 13.24 -5.57 10.31
CA VAL A 338 13.50 -5.22 11.72
C VAL A 338 12.33 -4.41 12.26
N VAL A 339 11.65 -4.92 13.26
CA VAL A 339 10.55 -4.23 13.97
C VAL A 339 11.13 -3.62 15.25
N ALA A 340 11.20 -2.31 15.31
CA ALA A 340 11.72 -1.54 16.43
C ALA A 340 10.56 -0.85 17.18
N ILE A 341 10.42 -1.14 18.47
CA ILE A 341 9.30 -0.66 19.28
C ILE A 341 9.80 0.12 20.48
N GLU A 342 9.27 1.32 20.67
CA GLU A 342 9.44 2.05 21.93
C GLU A 342 8.33 1.67 22.91
N ALA A 343 8.59 0.66 23.72
CA ALA A 343 7.74 0.24 24.83
C ALA A 343 8.54 -0.60 25.82
N PRO A 344 8.08 -0.76 27.08
CA PRO A 344 8.64 -1.72 28.03
C PRO A 344 8.58 -3.15 27.49
N GLU A 345 9.63 -3.92 27.70
CA GLU A 345 9.73 -5.32 27.24
C GLU A 345 8.56 -6.18 27.71
N GLU A 346 8.14 -6.00 28.97
CA GLU A 346 7.00 -6.71 29.54
C GLU A 346 5.69 -6.41 28.84
N MET A 347 5.55 -5.18 28.33
CA MET A 347 4.37 -4.77 27.57
C MET A 347 4.34 -5.44 26.19
N ILE A 348 5.49 -5.46 25.51
CA ILE A 348 5.64 -6.15 24.21
C ILE A 348 5.41 -7.65 24.41
N TYR A 349 6.03 -8.25 25.44
CA TYR A 349 5.92 -9.68 25.72
C TYR A 349 4.46 -10.11 25.97
N ARG A 350 3.70 -9.35 26.76
CA ARG A 350 2.27 -9.61 26.97
C ARG A 350 1.46 -9.61 25.68
N VAL A 351 1.80 -8.75 24.72
CA VAL A 351 1.12 -8.77 23.40
C VAL A 351 1.50 -10.04 22.64
N LEU A 352 2.77 -10.44 22.63
CA LEU A 352 3.21 -11.66 21.96
C LEU A 352 2.56 -12.91 22.56
N GLU A 353 2.31 -12.95 23.86
CA GLU A 353 1.56 -14.05 24.50
C GLU A 353 0.10 -14.11 24.03
N ARG A 354 -0.56 -12.97 23.86
CA ARG A 354 -1.94 -12.91 23.37
C ARG A 354 -2.06 -13.18 21.85
N GLN A 355 -0.96 -13.00 21.10
CA GLN A 355 -0.93 -13.10 19.63
C GLN A 355 0.09 -14.14 19.15
N PRO A 356 -0.19 -15.44 19.33
CA PRO A 356 0.78 -16.51 19.03
C PRO A 356 1.20 -16.56 17.56
N GLY A 357 0.31 -16.15 16.62
CA GLY A 357 0.66 -16.05 15.19
C GLY A 357 1.70 -14.96 14.91
N VAL A 358 1.61 -13.82 15.59
CA VAL A 358 2.60 -12.74 15.50
C VAL A 358 3.91 -13.15 16.15
N ARG A 359 3.82 -13.77 17.34
CA ARG A 359 4.99 -14.29 18.06
C ARG A 359 5.79 -15.26 17.19
N ALA A 360 5.11 -16.17 16.49
CA ALA A 360 5.75 -17.14 15.59
C ALA A 360 6.56 -16.48 14.45
N LEU A 361 6.21 -15.27 14.02
CA LEU A 361 7.01 -14.53 13.01
C LEU A 361 8.40 -14.18 13.58
N PHE A 362 8.49 -13.86 14.85
CA PHE A 362 9.74 -13.54 15.54
C PHE A 362 10.48 -14.80 15.98
N ASP A 363 9.80 -15.75 16.59
CA ASP A 363 10.41 -17.01 17.07
C ASP A 363 11.01 -17.82 15.92
N ASN A 364 10.38 -17.82 14.74
CA ASN A 364 10.89 -18.48 13.53
C ASN A 364 11.90 -17.64 12.73
N GLY A 365 12.27 -16.44 13.20
CA GLY A 365 13.23 -15.57 12.53
C GLY A 365 12.76 -14.96 11.21
N TRP A 366 11.44 -14.95 10.93
CA TRP A 366 10.90 -14.25 9.78
C TRP A 366 11.02 -12.74 9.93
N LEU A 367 10.91 -12.24 11.14
CA LEU A 367 11.12 -10.85 11.53
C LEU A 367 12.12 -10.78 12.67
N THR A 368 12.79 -9.65 12.81
CA THR A 368 13.63 -9.35 13.98
C THR A 368 12.92 -8.30 14.84
N LEU A 369 12.79 -8.56 16.14
CA LEU A 369 12.18 -7.61 17.07
C LEU A 369 13.24 -6.99 17.96
N VAL A 370 13.22 -5.67 18.08
CA VAL A 370 14.12 -4.90 18.96
C VAL A 370 13.36 -3.82 19.71
N THR A 371 13.83 -3.49 20.92
CA THR A 371 13.34 -2.30 21.61
C THR A 371 14.05 -1.03 21.15
N LEU A 372 13.41 0.13 21.33
CA LEU A 372 14.04 1.43 21.18
C LEU A 372 14.28 2.03 22.56
N GLU A 373 15.51 2.47 22.81
CA GLU A 373 15.91 3.09 24.07
C GLU A 373 15.67 4.59 24.10
N GLY A 374 15.58 5.15 25.33
CA GLY A 374 15.29 6.56 25.58
C GLY A 374 16.21 7.54 24.84
N ALA A 375 17.46 7.19 24.62
CA ALA A 375 18.46 8.03 23.95
C ALA A 375 18.45 7.90 22.40
N GLY A 376 17.55 7.12 21.82
CA GLY A 376 17.41 6.95 20.36
C GLY A 376 18.26 5.82 19.77
N GLY A 377 18.81 4.94 20.59
CA GLY A 377 19.48 3.70 20.19
C GLY A 377 18.52 2.53 20.04
N LEU A 378 18.97 1.49 19.33
CA LEU A 378 18.33 0.18 19.37
C LEU A 378 18.74 -0.51 20.68
N GLY A 379 17.74 -0.95 21.47
CA GLY A 379 17.93 -1.65 22.71
C GLY A 379 18.10 -3.17 22.51
N ARG A 380 17.49 -3.94 23.40
CA ARG A 380 17.60 -5.41 23.42
C ARG A 380 16.85 -6.06 22.27
N ARG A 381 17.31 -7.22 21.83
CA ARG A 381 16.67 -8.03 20.79
C ARG A 381 15.88 -9.16 21.42
N TYR A 382 14.68 -9.38 20.91
CA TYR A 382 13.87 -10.54 21.26
C TYR A 382 14.39 -11.79 20.52
N GLU A 383 14.59 -12.87 21.24
CA GLU A 383 15.04 -14.15 20.70
C GLU A 383 14.53 -15.31 21.59
N ASN A 384 13.86 -16.29 20.98
CA ASN A 384 13.40 -17.52 21.63
C ASN A 384 12.63 -17.31 22.95
N GLY A 385 11.75 -16.30 22.98
CA GLY A 385 10.95 -16.01 24.16
C GLY A 385 11.61 -15.14 25.22
N GLY A 386 12.80 -14.61 24.96
CA GLY A 386 13.55 -13.75 25.90
C GLY A 386 14.16 -12.54 25.21
N TRP A 387 14.78 -11.67 26.01
CA TRP A 387 15.48 -10.48 25.54
C TRP A 387 16.99 -10.65 25.77
N ILE A 388 17.75 -10.42 24.71
CA ILE A 388 19.21 -10.49 24.73
C ILE A 388 19.82 -9.13 24.47
N GLU A 389 20.96 -8.84 25.13
CA GLU A 389 21.74 -7.63 24.85
C GLU A 389 22.29 -7.65 23.43
N ARG A 390 22.25 -6.49 22.77
CA ARG A 390 22.94 -6.32 21.50
C ARG A 390 24.40 -5.96 21.78
N HIS A 391 25.32 -6.83 21.38
CA HIS A 391 26.73 -6.46 21.42
C HIS A 391 27.00 -5.33 20.42
N ALA A 392 27.73 -4.30 20.85
CA ALA A 392 28.10 -3.11 20.06
C ALA A 392 29.03 -3.42 18.85
N GLY A 393 29.21 -4.67 18.47
CA GLY A 393 29.94 -5.15 17.31
C GLY A 393 29.13 -6.03 16.38
N GLY A 394 27.80 -6.07 16.55
CA GLY A 394 26.90 -6.86 15.67
C GLY A 394 26.89 -6.32 14.26
N VAL A 395 27.06 -7.23 13.32
CA VAL A 395 27.05 -7.12 11.86
C VAL A 395 26.15 -5.99 11.40
N PRO A 396 26.64 -5.07 10.53
CA PRO A 396 25.78 -4.10 9.87
C PRO A 396 24.58 -4.81 9.21
N LEU A 397 23.41 -4.21 9.23
CA LEU A 397 22.19 -4.73 8.60
C LEU A 397 22.38 -5.18 7.13
N SER A 398 23.50 -4.82 6.50
CA SER A 398 23.91 -5.15 5.14
C SER A 398 24.75 -6.43 4.97
N ALA A 399 25.06 -7.20 6.01
CA ALA A 399 26.04 -8.30 5.95
C ALA A 399 25.51 -9.69 6.31
N ALA A 400 24.20 -9.91 6.21
CA ALA A 400 23.63 -11.26 6.22
C ALA A 400 23.22 -11.62 4.79
N ALA A 401 24.21 -12.05 3.99
CA ALA A 401 24.00 -12.68 2.69
C ALA A 401 23.39 -14.08 2.86
#